data_1aa26f4e7511a72bc9107b7a75fab72f
#
_entry.id   1aa26f4e7511a72bc9107b7a75fab72f
#
_cell.length_a   1.000
_cell.length_b   1.000
_cell.length_c   1.000
_cell.angle_alpha   90.00
_cell.angle_beta   90.00
_cell.angle_gamma   90.00
#
_symmetry.space_group_name_H-M   'P 1'
#
loop_
_entity.id
_entity.type
_entity.pdbx_description
1 polymer ?
#
loop_
_entity_poly.entity_id
_entity_poly.type
_entity_poly.pdbx_seq_one_letter_code
_entity_poly.pdbx_strand_id
1 'polypeptide(L)'
;ILLPKPLLGSEFLVSLPIPPVHVLVNNRKVVQGICEGLGVDDVESALRGLDKLDKIGPEGVAEELAEAGLEQPQIDVLLRMAQIRTEDSKHLRSEVNALGVSSETLTQGLDELCALVEQAGAAMPGVVLADLKIARGLDYYTGSVYESEIVGHEDLGSICSGGRYDSLAKDGKRSYPGVGLSI
;
A
#
# COMPACT_ATOMS: atom_id res chain seq x y z
N ILE A 1 9.39 6.91 -21.80
CA ILE A 1 8.46 6.43 -20.76
C ILE A 1 9.31 5.53 -19.86
N LEU A 2 9.66 6.00 -18.66
CA LEU A 2 10.35 5.16 -17.67
C LEU A 2 9.32 4.16 -17.16
N LEU A 3 9.59 2.88 -17.34
CA LEU A 3 8.83 1.79 -16.70
C LEU A 3 8.76 2.06 -15.20
N PRO A 4 7.60 1.90 -14.55
CA PRO A 4 7.52 2.03 -13.10
C PRO A 4 8.51 1.05 -12.47
N LYS A 5 9.36 1.55 -11.55
CA LYS A 5 10.43 0.74 -10.93
C LYS A 5 9.97 -0.56 -10.23
N PRO A 6 8.71 -0.69 -9.74
CA PRO A 6 8.18 -1.99 -9.31
C PRO A 6 8.32 -3.08 -10.37
N LEU A 7 8.16 -2.75 -11.65
CA LEU A 7 8.30 -3.72 -12.74
C LEU A 7 9.72 -4.26 -12.89
N LEU A 8 10.75 -3.43 -12.70
CA LEU A 8 12.15 -3.90 -12.77
C LEU A 8 12.47 -4.88 -11.63
N GLY A 9 11.99 -4.62 -10.42
CA GLY A 9 12.12 -5.53 -9.29
C GLY A 9 11.37 -6.85 -9.53
N SER A 10 10.18 -6.79 -10.09
CA SER A 10 9.36 -7.95 -10.43
C SER A 10 10.02 -8.82 -11.50
N GLU A 11 10.55 -8.21 -12.57
CA GLU A 11 11.29 -8.94 -13.62
C GLU A 11 12.49 -9.69 -13.06
N PHE A 12 13.24 -9.05 -12.15
CA PHE A 12 14.37 -9.70 -11.48
C PHE A 12 13.90 -10.89 -10.64
N LEU A 13 12.93 -10.71 -9.75
CA LEU A 13 12.43 -11.78 -8.87
C LEU A 13 11.88 -12.97 -9.65
N VAL A 14 11.12 -12.71 -10.71
CA VAL A 14 10.56 -13.77 -11.58
C VAL A 14 11.65 -14.53 -12.34
N SER A 15 12.82 -13.92 -12.57
CA SER A 15 13.98 -14.58 -13.23
C SER A 15 14.76 -15.52 -12.31
N LEU A 16 14.55 -15.46 -11.00
CA LEU A 16 15.24 -16.30 -10.04
C LEU A 16 14.66 -17.74 -10.01
N PRO A 17 15.47 -18.76 -9.67
CA PRO A 17 15.01 -20.13 -9.50
C PRO A 17 14.32 -20.33 -8.14
N ILE A 18 13.29 -19.52 -7.86
CA ILE A 18 12.46 -19.56 -6.65
C ILE A 18 11.00 -19.82 -7.04
N PRO A 19 10.12 -20.22 -6.11
CA PRO A 19 8.68 -20.31 -6.38
C PRO A 19 8.12 -18.99 -6.91
N PRO A 20 6.92 -18.98 -7.53
CA PRO A 20 6.27 -17.76 -7.98
C PRO A 20 6.20 -16.70 -6.89
N VAL A 21 6.27 -15.44 -7.28
CA VAL A 21 6.20 -14.30 -6.35
C VAL A 21 5.01 -13.42 -6.70
N HIS A 22 4.39 -12.85 -5.68
CA HIS A 22 3.51 -11.70 -5.83
C HIS A 22 4.25 -10.44 -5.44
N VAL A 23 4.03 -9.38 -6.19
CA VAL A 23 4.43 -8.01 -5.83
C VAL A 23 3.18 -7.26 -5.42
N LEU A 24 3.07 -7.02 -4.15
CA LEU A 24 1.95 -6.34 -3.52
C LEU A 24 2.22 -4.84 -3.57
N VAL A 25 1.25 -4.06 -4.01
CA VAL A 25 1.41 -2.60 -4.16
C VAL A 25 0.28 -1.85 -3.46
N ASN A 26 0.64 -0.74 -2.82
CA ASN A 26 -0.29 0.21 -2.26
C ASN A 26 0.18 1.64 -2.59
N ASN A 27 -0.59 2.65 -2.20
CA ASN A 27 -0.22 4.04 -2.28
C ASN A 27 -0.54 4.75 -0.96
N ARG A 28 0.45 5.42 -0.37
CA ARG A 28 0.25 6.17 0.89
C ARG A 28 -0.96 7.10 0.83
N LYS A 29 -1.17 7.78 -0.30
CA LYS A 29 -2.29 8.70 -0.47
C LYS A 29 -3.66 8.03 -0.35
N VAL A 30 -3.77 6.74 -0.69
CA VAL A 30 -5.03 6.00 -0.54
C VAL A 30 -5.38 5.88 0.95
N VAL A 31 -4.46 5.37 1.76
CA VAL A 31 -4.71 5.19 3.20
C VAL A 31 -4.87 6.54 3.90
N GLN A 32 -3.98 7.49 3.61
CA GLN A 32 -4.06 8.85 4.14
C GLN A 32 -5.39 9.52 3.78
N GLY A 33 -5.81 9.43 2.52
CA GLY A 33 -7.05 10.05 2.06
C GLY A 33 -8.32 9.40 2.62
N ILE A 34 -8.27 8.10 2.94
CA ILE A 34 -9.35 7.44 3.70
C ILE A 34 -9.40 8.00 5.12
N CYS A 35 -8.27 8.09 5.82
CA CYS A 35 -8.20 8.68 7.16
C CYS A 35 -8.71 10.13 7.17
N GLU A 36 -8.28 10.96 6.21
CA GLU A 36 -8.77 12.34 6.04
C GLU A 36 -10.28 12.39 5.84
N GLY A 37 -10.81 11.56 4.96
CA GLY A 37 -12.26 11.50 4.69
C GLY A 37 -13.10 10.96 5.85
N LEU A 38 -12.49 10.19 6.75
CA LEU A 38 -13.09 9.72 8.00
C LEU A 38 -12.94 10.73 9.15
N GLY A 39 -12.19 11.83 8.96
CA GLY A 39 -11.90 12.79 10.02
C GLY A 39 -10.97 12.23 11.10
N VAL A 40 -10.06 11.33 10.74
CA VAL A 40 -9.03 10.81 11.65
C VAL A 40 -7.90 11.83 11.76
N ASP A 41 -7.68 12.39 12.93
CA ASP A 41 -6.68 13.42 13.17
C ASP A 41 -5.25 12.84 13.19
N ASP A 42 -5.06 11.68 13.84
CA ASP A 42 -3.75 11.00 13.95
C ASP A 42 -3.64 9.85 12.93
N VAL A 43 -3.39 10.23 11.68
CA VAL A 43 -3.18 9.27 10.57
C VAL A 43 -2.00 8.34 10.84
N GLU A 44 -0.94 8.82 11.49
CA GLU A 44 0.26 8.00 11.74
C GLU A 44 -0.02 6.90 12.75
N SER A 45 -0.81 7.16 13.78
CA SER A 45 -1.24 6.11 14.72
C SER A 45 -2.14 5.09 14.06
N ALA A 46 -3.05 5.52 13.18
CA ALA A 46 -3.88 4.60 12.39
C ALA A 46 -3.03 3.69 11.49
N LEU A 47 -2.03 4.23 10.81
CA LEU A 47 -1.10 3.47 9.97
C LEU A 47 -0.28 2.46 10.78
N ARG A 48 0.23 2.87 11.96
CA ARG A 48 0.98 1.97 12.86
C ARG A 48 0.13 0.82 13.40
N GLY A 49 -1.15 1.08 13.68
CA GLY A 49 -2.10 0.03 14.06
C GLY A 49 -2.31 -0.97 12.92
N LEU A 50 -2.58 -0.49 11.72
CA LEU A 50 -2.78 -1.33 10.53
C LEU A 50 -1.55 -2.19 10.17
N ASP A 51 -0.32 -1.67 10.35
CA ASP A 51 0.93 -2.44 10.12
C ASP A 51 1.05 -3.70 11.00
N LYS A 52 0.31 -3.76 12.09
CA LYS A 52 0.31 -4.90 13.00
C LYS A 52 -0.74 -5.97 12.66
N LEU A 53 -1.54 -5.76 11.61
CA LEU A 53 -2.69 -6.61 11.29
C LEU A 53 -2.32 -8.10 11.19
N ASP A 54 -1.18 -8.42 10.58
CA ASP A 54 -0.69 -9.80 10.44
C ASP A 54 -0.18 -10.41 11.76
N LYS A 55 0.13 -9.56 12.75
CA LYS A 55 0.70 -10.01 14.04
C LYS A 55 -0.34 -10.20 15.12
N ILE A 56 -1.29 -9.26 15.21
CA ILE A 56 -2.27 -9.22 16.30
C ILE A 56 -3.71 -9.46 15.83
N GLY A 57 -3.91 -9.58 14.51
CA GLY A 57 -5.23 -9.82 13.93
C GLY A 57 -6.14 -8.58 13.94
N PRO A 58 -7.33 -8.68 13.29
CA PRO A 58 -8.24 -7.55 13.19
C PRO A 58 -8.79 -7.07 14.53
N GLU A 59 -9.01 -7.98 15.49
CA GLU A 59 -9.49 -7.64 16.82
C GLU A 59 -8.45 -6.81 17.59
N GLY A 60 -7.19 -7.26 17.60
CA GLY A 60 -6.10 -6.53 18.26
C GLY A 60 -5.82 -5.17 17.59
N VAL A 61 -5.95 -5.09 16.26
CA VAL A 61 -5.86 -3.80 15.55
C VAL A 61 -7.01 -2.88 15.94
N ALA A 62 -8.23 -3.40 16.04
CA ALA A 62 -9.39 -2.61 16.46
C ALA A 62 -9.19 -2.01 17.87
N GLU A 63 -8.66 -2.79 18.82
CA GLU A 63 -8.33 -2.32 20.17
C GLU A 63 -7.29 -1.20 20.13
N GLU A 64 -6.18 -1.37 19.38
CA GLU A 64 -5.15 -0.33 19.26
C GLU A 64 -5.67 0.95 18.60
N LEU A 65 -6.50 0.84 17.57
CA LEU A 65 -7.12 2.00 16.91
C LEU A 65 -8.09 2.73 17.86
N ALA A 66 -8.85 1.99 18.66
CA ALA A 66 -9.73 2.57 19.68
C ALA A 66 -8.93 3.28 20.78
N GLU A 67 -7.80 2.70 21.24
CA GLU A 67 -6.88 3.35 22.18
C GLU A 67 -6.24 4.61 21.60
N ALA A 68 -6.02 4.66 20.29
CA ALA A 68 -5.57 5.84 19.55
C ALA A 68 -6.67 6.90 19.36
N GLY A 69 -7.90 6.64 19.84
CA GLY A 69 -9.01 7.58 19.84
C GLY A 69 -9.93 7.51 18.61
N LEU A 70 -9.83 6.47 17.79
CA LEU A 70 -10.74 6.26 16.68
C LEU A 70 -12.09 5.72 17.16
N GLU A 71 -13.16 6.17 16.52
CA GLU A 71 -14.50 5.65 16.75
C GLU A 71 -14.74 4.35 15.98
N GLN A 72 -15.65 3.49 16.49
CA GLN A 72 -15.93 2.19 15.87
C GLN A 72 -16.26 2.27 14.36
N PRO A 73 -17.05 3.24 13.85
CA PRO A 73 -17.29 3.35 12.40
C PRO A 73 -16.03 3.62 11.58
N GLN A 74 -15.05 4.37 12.12
CA GLN A 74 -13.77 4.64 11.47
C GLN A 74 -12.93 3.37 11.42
N ILE A 75 -12.87 2.63 12.54
CA ILE A 75 -12.16 1.35 12.66
C ILE A 75 -12.72 0.33 11.65
N ASP A 76 -14.04 0.20 11.58
CA ASP A 76 -14.70 -0.74 10.66
C ASP A 76 -14.34 -0.46 9.20
N VAL A 77 -14.28 0.82 8.80
CA VAL A 77 -13.87 1.21 7.44
C VAL A 77 -12.40 0.88 7.18
N LEU A 78 -11.50 1.17 8.12
CA LEU A 78 -10.07 0.88 7.99
C LEU A 78 -9.80 -0.63 7.90
N LEU A 79 -10.48 -1.44 8.71
CA LEU A 79 -10.37 -2.89 8.64
C LEU A 79 -10.96 -3.47 7.34
N ARG A 80 -12.05 -2.91 6.83
CA ARG A 80 -12.59 -3.28 5.50
C ARG A 80 -11.62 -2.89 4.38
N MET A 81 -11.04 -1.69 4.43
CA MET A 81 -10.00 -1.27 3.48
C MET A 81 -8.85 -2.29 3.44
N ALA A 82 -8.35 -2.72 4.59
CA ALA A 82 -7.25 -3.66 4.69
C ALA A 82 -7.55 -5.07 4.12
N GLN A 83 -8.82 -5.39 3.81
CA GLN A 83 -9.20 -6.64 3.13
C GLN A 83 -9.15 -6.53 1.60
N ILE A 84 -8.96 -5.32 1.06
CA ILE A 84 -8.98 -5.11 -0.39
C ILE A 84 -7.65 -5.57 -0.98
N ARG A 85 -7.72 -6.67 -1.73
CA ARG A 85 -6.60 -7.23 -2.48
C ARG A 85 -7.08 -7.68 -3.87
N THR A 86 -6.46 -7.16 -4.94
CA THR A 86 -6.88 -7.45 -6.31
C THR A 86 -5.83 -7.10 -7.35
N GLU A 87 -5.83 -7.80 -8.50
CA GLU A 87 -5.06 -7.45 -9.69
C GLU A 87 -5.84 -6.59 -10.70
N ASP A 88 -7.15 -6.37 -10.46
CA ASP A 88 -8.03 -5.61 -11.35
C ASP A 88 -8.23 -4.18 -10.85
N SER A 89 -7.77 -3.20 -11.63
CA SER A 89 -7.87 -1.77 -11.31
C SER A 89 -9.32 -1.26 -11.18
N LYS A 90 -10.26 -1.86 -11.95
CA LYS A 90 -11.67 -1.48 -11.88
C LYS A 90 -12.33 -2.04 -10.62
N HIS A 91 -11.99 -3.26 -10.28
CA HIS A 91 -12.45 -3.88 -9.03
C HIS A 91 -11.89 -3.12 -7.82
N LEU A 92 -10.60 -2.79 -7.83
CA LEU A 92 -9.97 -1.94 -6.81
C LEU A 92 -10.76 -0.64 -6.59
N ARG A 93 -11.04 0.08 -7.67
CA ARG A 93 -11.79 1.34 -7.60
C ARG A 93 -13.20 1.14 -7.04
N SER A 94 -13.88 0.08 -7.45
CA SER A 94 -15.23 -0.26 -6.97
C SER A 94 -15.24 -0.54 -5.47
N GLU A 95 -14.30 -1.35 -4.99
CA GLU A 95 -14.18 -1.71 -3.57
C GLU A 95 -13.86 -0.49 -2.70
N VAL A 96 -12.91 0.35 -3.14
CA VAL A 96 -12.57 1.59 -2.40
C VAL A 96 -13.76 2.55 -2.37
N ASN A 97 -14.48 2.72 -3.48
CA ASN A 97 -15.67 3.56 -3.50
C ASN A 97 -16.79 3.02 -2.59
N ALA A 98 -16.91 1.69 -2.46
CA ALA A 98 -17.87 1.04 -1.58
C ALA A 98 -17.60 1.25 -0.08
N LEU A 99 -16.42 1.78 0.28
CA LEU A 99 -16.13 2.23 1.65
C LEU A 99 -16.95 3.47 2.05
N GLY A 100 -17.47 4.22 1.07
CA GLY A 100 -18.31 5.40 1.31
C GLY A 100 -17.53 6.63 1.78
N VAL A 101 -16.22 6.66 1.59
CA VAL A 101 -15.33 7.74 2.00
C VAL A 101 -14.82 8.49 0.77
N SER A 102 -14.63 9.81 0.89
CA SER A 102 -14.08 10.63 -0.18
C SER A 102 -13.18 11.73 0.35
N SER A 103 -12.05 11.94 -0.32
CA SER A 103 -11.17 13.10 -0.18
C SER A 103 -10.41 13.33 -1.49
N GLU A 104 -9.80 14.51 -1.65
CA GLU A 104 -8.97 14.80 -2.81
C GLU A 104 -7.72 13.91 -2.82
N THR A 105 -7.10 13.71 -1.66
CA THR A 105 -5.95 12.84 -1.46
C THR A 105 -6.25 11.39 -1.84
N LEU A 106 -7.44 10.88 -1.44
CA LEU A 106 -7.89 9.53 -1.82
C LEU A 106 -8.05 9.41 -3.33
N THR A 107 -8.69 10.39 -3.97
CA THR A 107 -8.90 10.38 -5.43
C THR A 107 -7.57 10.31 -6.17
N GLN A 108 -6.60 11.16 -5.81
CA GLN A 108 -5.26 11.17 -6.41
C GLN A 108 -4.53 9.84 -6.18
N GLY A 109 -4.53 9.35 -4.95
CA GLY A 109 -3.86 8.08 -4.60
C GLY A 109 -4.44 6.88 -5.33
N LEU A 110 -5.77 6.83 -5.45
CA LEU A 110 -6.47 5.76 -6.14
C LEU A 110 -6.23 5.80 -7.66
N ASP A 111 -6.17 6.98 -8.26
CA ASP A 111 -5.84 7.14 -9.68
C ASP A 111 -4.40 6.65 -9.95
N GLU A 112 -3.44 7.04 -9.12
CA GLU A 112 -2.04 6.58 -9.23
C GLU A 112 -1.94 5.05 -9.06
N LEU A 113 -2.62 4.47 -8.07
CA LEU A 113 -2.58 3.04 -7.79
C LEU A 113 -3.26 2.23 -8.90
N CYS A 114 -4.43 2.65 -9.36
CA CYS A 114 -5.13 2.00 -10.47
C CYS A 114 -4.28 2.01 -11.75
N ALA A 115 -3.66 3.14 -12.08
CA ALA A 115 -2.78 3.24 -13.25
C ALA A 115 -1.56 2.31 -13.13
N LEU A 116 -0.98 2.17 -11.92
CA LEU A 116 0.12 1.25 -11.67
C LEU A 116 -0.31 -0.21 -11.86
N VAL A 117 -1.43 -0.62 -11.26
CA VAL A 117 -1.95 -1.99 -11.36
C VAL A 117 -2.30 -2.34 -12.81
N GLU A 118 -2.91 -1.42 -13.55
CA GLU A 118 -3.26 -1.63 -14.96
C GLU A 118 -2.02 -1.81 -15.84
N GLN A 119 -1.01 -0.93 -15.68
CA GLN A 119 0.24 -1.03 -16.45
C GLN A 119 1.04 -2.28 -16.09
N ALA A 120 1.10 -2.62 -14.79
CA ALA A 120 1.78 -3.80 -14.33
C ALA A 120 1.08 -5.09 -14.75
N GLY A 121 -0.24 -5.15 -14.66
CA GLY A 121 -1.06 -6.28 -15.11
C GLY A 121 -0.93 -6.53 -16.60
N ALA A 122 -0.79 -5.48 -17.43
CA ALA A 122 -0.52 -5.62 -18.85
C ALA A 122 0.88 -6.18 -19.16
N ALA A 123 1.88 -5.87 -18.34
CA ALA A 123 3.27 -6.33 -18.53
C ALA A 123 3.53 -7.70 -17.89
N MET A 124 2.94 -7.95 -16.71
CA MET A 124 3.19 -9.14 -15.89
C MET A 124 1.87 -9.62 -15.24
N PRO A 125 0.99 -10.27 -16.01
CA PRO A 125 -0.32 -10.75 -15.50
C PRO A 125 -0.16 -11.70 -14.31
N GLY A 126 -0.97 -11.48 -13.24
CA GLY A 126 -0.98 -12.32 -12.05
C GLY A 126 0.19 -12.10 -11.08
N VAL A 127 1.14 -11.22 -11.40
CA VAL A 127 2.31 -10.97 -10.54
C VAL A 127 2.09 -9.77 -9.61
N VAL A 128 1.49 -8.70 -10.11
CA VAL A 128 1.32 -7.45 -9.34
C VAL A 128 -0.13 -7.31 -8.89
N LEU A 129 -0.32 -7.19 -7.58
CA LEU A 129 -1.63 -7.03 -6.94
C LEU A 129 -1.65 -5.76 -6.10
N ALA A 130 -2.74 -4.99 -6.18
CA ALA A 130 -3.03 -4.01 -5.13
C ALA A 130 -3.35 -4.76 -3.83
N ASP A 131 -2.75 -4.33 -2.73
CA ASP A 131 -3.04 -4.82 -1.38
C ASP A 131 -3.03 -3.64 -0.41
N LEU A 132 -4.22 -3.21 0.01
CA LEU A 132 -4.36 -2.01 0.83
C LEU A 132 -4.00 -2.26 2.31
N LYS A 133 -3.67 -3.50 2.68
CA LYS A 133 -3.13 -3.85 3.99
C LYS A 133 -1.70 -3.32 4.18
N ILE A 134 -0.93 -3.13 3.10
CA ILE A 134 0.46 -2.70 3.19
C ILE A 134 0.51 -1.28 3.76
N ALA A 135 1.00 -1.17 4.99
CA ALA A 135 1.15 0.08 5.72
C ALA A 135 2.60 0.41 6.07
N ARG A 136 3.54 -0.51 5.80
CA ARG A 136 4.96 -0.34 6.16
C ARG A 136 5.65 0.78 5.40
N GLY A 137 6.55 1.46 6.11
CA GLY A 137 7.37 2.52 5.53
C GLY A 137 6.56 3.77 5.14
N LEU A 138 5.30 3.86 5.51
CA LEU A 138 4.47 5.01 5.21
C LEU A 138 4.90 6.28 5.94
N ASP A 139 5.80 6.20 6.92
CA ASP A 139 6.38 7.35 7.61
C ASP A 139 7.24 8.22 6.69
N TYR A 140 7.91 7.63 5.70
CA TYR A 140 8.81 8.33 4.78
C TYR A 140 8.46 8.16 3.29
N TYR A 141 7.62 7.19 2.93
CA TYR A 141 7.11 7.08 1.58
C TYR A 141 5.96 8.08 1.35
N THR A 142 5.92 8.66 0.16
CA THR A 142 4.97 9.73 -0.20
C THR A 142 4.01 9.34 -1.31
N GLY A 143 4.15 8.16 -1.86
CA GLY A 143 3.35 7.64 -2.95
C GLY A 143 3.26 6.13 -2.93
N SER A 144 3.54 5.49 -4.06
CA SER A 144 3.49 4.03 -4.17
C SER A 144 4.49 3.35 -3.24
N VAL A 145 4.03 2.29 -2.59
CA VAL A 145 4.81 1.35 -1.78
C VAL A 145 4.60 -0.06 -2.33
N TYR A 146 5.58 -0.92 -2.15
CA TYR A 146 5.49 -2.30 -2.62
C TYR A 146 6.28 -3.24 -1.71
N GLU A 147 5.77 -4.45 -1.62
CA GLU A 147 6.37 -5.60 -0.95
C GLU A 147 6.26 -6.81 -1.87
N SER A 148 7.15 -7.79 -1.68
CA SER A 148 7.09 -9.02 -2.47
C SER A 148 7.06 -10.22 -1.53
N GLU A 149 6.15 -11.15 -1.81
CA GLU A 149 6.01 -12.41 -1.08
C GLU A 149 6.19 -13.60 -2.02
N ILE A 150 6.64 -14.73 -1.47
CA ILE A 150 6.70 -15.99 -2.21
C ILE A 150 5.35 -16.70 -2.07
N VAL A 151 4.75 -17.03 -3.19
CA VAL A 151 3.45 -17.73 -3.22
C VAL A 151 3.56 -19.09 -2.54
N GLY A 152 2.68 -19.32 -1.56
CA GLY A 152 2.68 -20.54 -0.74
C GLY A 152 3.70 -20.54 0.40
N HIS A 153 4.41 -19.43 0.61
CA HIS A 153 5.37 -19.22 1.68
C HIS A 153 5.24 -17.81 2.28
N GLU A 154 4.01 -17.34 2.44
CA GLU A 154 3.68 -16.01 2.96
C GLU A 154 4.16 -15.81 4.40
N ASP A 155 4.35 -16.91 5.14
CA ASP A 155 4.91 -16.97 6.50
C ASP A 155 6.35 -16.46 6.57
N LEU A 156 7.11 -16.48 5.46
CA LEU A 156 8.45 -15.88 5.39
C LEU A 156 8.42 -14.34 5.42
N GLY A 157 7.25 -13.76 5.17
CA GLY A 157 7.07 -12.31 5.05
C GLY A 157 7.65 -11.75 3.75
N SER A 158 7.84 -10.43 3.72
CA SER A 158 8.32 -9.73 2.53
C SER A 158 9.80 -10.01 2.27
N ILE A 159 10.09 -10.50 1.06
CA ILE A 159 11.48 -10.78 0.59
C ILE A 159 12.11 -9.59 -0.14
N CYS A 160 11.29 -8.63 -0.55
CA CYS A 160 11.72 -7.41 -1.22
C CYS A 160 10.70 -6.31 -0.94
N SER A 161 11.17 -5.12 -0.65
CA SER A 161 10.28 -3.99 -0.37
C SER A 161 10.84 -2.67 -0.89
N GLY A 162 9.98 -1.68 -1.00
CA GLY A 162 10.38 -0.35 -1.40
C GLY A 162 9.22 0.61 -1.59
N GLY A 163 9.54 1.80 -2.10
CA GLY A 163 8.52 2.81 -2.36
C GLY A 163 9.08 4.13 -2.84
N ARG A 164 8.16 5.03 -3.16
CA ARG A 164 8.46 6.40 -3.58
C ARG A 164 8.61 7.31 -2.35
N TYR A 165 9.64 8.13 -2.37
CA TYR A 165 9.86 9.20 -1.40
C TYR A 165 10.21 10.51 -2.12
N ASP A 166 9.63 11.62 -1.68
CA ASP A 166 9.85 12.94 -2.30
C ASP A 166 10.66 13.88 -1.41
N SER A 167 10.85 13.55 -0.13
CA SER A 167 11.49 14.44 0.84
C SER A 167 12.63 13.81 1.64
N LEU A 168 12.98 12.55 1.39
CA LEU A 168 14.05 11.85 2.12
C LEU A 168 15.44 12.35 1.73
N ALA A 169 15.68 12.53 0.42
CA ALA A 169 16.95 13.04 -0.08
C ALA A 169 16.85 14.56 -0.26
N LYS A 170 17.69 15.31 0.48
CA LYS A 170 17.73 16.76 0.46
C LYS A 170 19.17 17.26 0.35
N ASP A 171 19.36 18.32 -0.44
CA ASP A 171 20.58 19.09 -0.52
C ASP A 171 20.23 20.58 -0.32
N GLY A 172 20.50 21.07 0.89
CA GLY A 172 20.15 22.43 1.27
C GLY A 172 18.66 22.73 1.08
N LYS A 173 18.32 23.54 0.08
CA LYS A 173 16.93 23.94 -0.21
C LYS A 173 16.21 23.06 -1.22
N ARG A 174 16.87 22.05 -1.78
CA ARG A 174 16.29 21.17 -2.82
C ARG A 174 15.97 19.81 -2.25
N SER A 175 14.77 19.29 -2.57
CA SER A 175 14.39 17.89 -2.36
C SER A 175 14.48 17.13 -3.67
N TYR A 176 14.91 15.89 -3.62
CA TYR A 176 15.04 15.02 -4.78
C TYR A 176 14.09 13.85 -4.64
N PRO A 177 13.01 13.82 -5.44
CA PRO A 177 12.13 12.66 -5.48
C PRO A 177 12.90 11.40 -5.88
N GLY A 178 12.62 10.31 -5.19
CA GLY A 178 13.29 9.04 -5.46
C GLY A 178 12.37 7.84 -5.27
N VAL A 179 12.83 6.70 -5.78
CA VAL A 179 12.21 5.39 -5.52
C VAL A 179 13.34 4.45 -5.09
N GLY A 180 13.15 3.82 -3.95
CA GLY A 180 14.06 2.82 -3.40
C GLY A 180 13.50 1.41 -3.55
N LEU A 181 14.41 0.45 -3.64
CA LEU A 181 14.15 -0.97 -3.63
C LEU A 181 15.19 -1.64 -2.74
N SER A 182 14.75 -2.49 -1.82
CA SER A 182 15.60 -3.38 -1.00
C SER A 182 15.27 -4.82 -1.38
N ILE A 183 16.29 -5.62 -1.60
CA ILE A 183 16.25 -7.05 -1.90
C ILE A 183 17.00 -7.79 -0.82
#